data_d3d7477e7c0c19604621802fb140351e
#
_entry.id   d3d7477e7c0c19604621802fb140351e
#
_cell.length_a   1.000
_cell.length_b   1.000
_cell.length_c   1.000
_cell.angle_alpha   90.00
_cell.angle_beta   90.00
_cell.angle_gamma   90.00
#
_symmetry.space_group_name_H-M   'P 1'
#
loop_
_entity.id
_entity.type
_entity.pdbx_description
1 polymer ?
#
loop_
_entity_poly.entity_id
_entity_poly.type
_entity_poly.pdbx_seq_one_letter_code
_entity_poly.pdbx_strand_id
1 'polypeptide(L)'
;MKWHCLLLIGFQCLGGFLFAQFNKGSSLLPHHAQVQYAGNIGFVSAGIGYATKNEKLQADLYYGYLPKRIGGTTIHSITGKFTASLIDRNYRKADISFLNLGFLVNYAFGDQYFLFSPDNYPYNYYRFPTAAFVGLVVGGSYKKGPYNFYYEVVAADRDMISFANNPSSIKFTEIWSFGAGVKMKLRKNKGKQRVLIGNNIPPASGSPEEIAAYSCNW
;
A
#
# COMPACT_ATOMS: atom_id res chain seq x y z
N MET A 1 -32.62 -6.34 -2.22
CA MET A 1 -31.85 -7.60 -2.20
C MET A 1 -30.97 -7.87 -3.43
N LYS A 2 -31.36 -7.46 -4.66
CA LYS A 2 -30.57 -7.78 -5.88
C LYS A 2 -29.24 -7.00 -6.02
N TRP A 3 -29.12 -5.81 -5.48
CA TRP A 3 -27.92 -4.95 -5.61
C TRP A 3 -26.77 -5.39 -4.68
N HIS A 4 -27.07 -6.00 -3.54
CA HIS A 4 -26.03 -6.50 -2.62
C HIS A 4 -25.31 -7.73 -3.19
N CYS A 5 -26.01 -8.58 -3.94
CA CYS A 5 -25.37 -9.72 -4.62
C CYS A 5 -24.40 -9.27 -5.73
N LEU A 6 -24.72 -8.21 -6.47
CA LEU A 6 -23.82 -7.68 -7.51
C LEU A 6 -22.56 -7.05 -6.93
N LEU A 7 -22.67 -6.36 -5.79
CA LEU A 7 -21.51 -5.80 -5.09
C LEU A 7 -20.61 -6.88 -4.50
N LEU A 8 -21.19 -7.96 -3.95
CA LEU A 8 -20.42 -9.10 -3.41
C LEU A 8 -19.71 -9.86 -4.53
N ILE A 9 -20.35 -10.09 -5.67
CA ILE A 9 -19.73 -10.75 -6.83
C ILE A 9 -18.61 -9.86 -7.42
N GLY A 10 -18.81 -8.55 -7.52
CA GLY A 10 -17.80 -7.61 -7.96
C GLY A 10 -16.58 -7.60 -7.03
N PHE A 11 -16.78 -7.66 -5.72
CA PHE A 11 -15.71 -7.71 -4.72
C PHE A 11 -14.93 -9.03 -4.77
N GLN A 12 -15.59 -10.16 -4.99
CA GLN A 12 -14.95 -11.47 -5.15
C GLN A 12 -14.15 -11.56 -6.47
N CYS A 13 -14.65 -11.01 -7.56
CA CYS A 13 -13.92 -10.96 -8.83
C CYS A 13 -12.67 -10.06 -8.73
N LEU A 14 -12.77 -8.89 -8.09
CA LEU A 14 -11.61 -8.01 -7.86
C LEU A 14 -10.56 -8.68 -6.96
N GLY A 15 -10.99 -9.34 -5.89
CA GLY A 15 -10.12 -10.12 -5.01
C GLY A 15 -9.39 -11.24 -5.75
N GLY A 16 -10.10 -12.00 -6.58
CA GLY A 16 -9.52 -13.09 -7.37
C GLY A 16 -8.46 -12.62 -8.37
N PHE A 17 -8.67 -11.49 -9.03
CA PHE A 17 -7.71 -10.90 -9.97
C PHE A 17 -6.43 -10.41 -9.27
N LEU A 18 -6.56 -9.79 -8.08
CA LEU A 18 -5.42 -9.34 -7.29
C LEU A 18 -4.59 -10.53 -6.78
N PHE A 19 -5.23 -11.58 -6.28
CA PHE A 19 -4.53 -12.79 -5.80
C PHE A 19 -3.84 -13.55 -6.92
N ALA A 20 -4.39 -13.60 -8.14
CA ALA A 20 -3.77 -14.27 -9.28
C ALA A 20 -2.44 -13.63 -9.71
N GLN A 21 -2.29 -12.31 -9.55
CA GLN A 21 -1.04 -11.60 -9.88
C GLN A 21 0.06 -11.81 -8.83
N PHE A 22 -0.31 -12.13 -7.58
CA PHE A 22 0.65 -12.42 -6.52
C PHE A 22 1.21 -13.85 -6.56
N ASN A 23 0.56 -14.78 -7.26
CA ASN A 23 0.78 -16.23 -7.06
C ASN A 23 1.76 -16.91 -8.05
N LYS A 24 2.62 -16.18 -8.75
CA LYS A 24 3.63 -16.84 -9.60
C LYS A 24 4.98 -16.94 -8.89
N GLY A 25 5.16 -17.98 -8.06
CA GLY A 25 6.44 -18.32 -7.41
C GLY A 25 6.70 -17.56 -6.10
N SER A 26 5.68 -17.25 -5.33
CA SER A 26 5.81 -16.55 -4.05
C SER A 26 6.18 -17.51 -2.93
N SER A 27 7.39 -17.37 -2.42
CA SER A 27 7.68 -17.69 -1.03
C SER A 27 6.67 -16.93 -0.15
N LEU A 28 6.13 -17.57 0.87
CA LEU A 28 5.21 -16.98 1.88
C LEU A 28 5.84 -15.81 2.66
N LEU A 29 7.13 -15.53 2.44
CA LEU A 29 7.85 -14.43 3.10
C LEU A 29 7.45 -13.08 2.51
N PRO A 30 7.16 -12.08 3.36
CA PRO A 30 6.81 -10.73 2.93
C PRO A 30 7.97 -10.08 2.15
N HIS A 31 7.63 -9.17 1.24
CA HIS A 31 8.60 -8.45 0.42
C HIS A 31 9.29 -7.34 1.21
N HIS A 32 8.57 -6.72 2.13
CA HIS A 32 9.07 -5.63 2.95
C HIS A 32 8.42 -5.61 4.34
N ALA A 33 9.15 -5.09 5.30
CA ALA A 33 8.65 -4.65 6.59
C ALA A 33 8.59 -3.12 6.60
N GLN A 34 7.74 -2.55 7.44
CA GLN A 34 7.51 -1.11 7.46
C GLN A 34 7.09 -0.62 8.82
N VAL A 35 7.41 0.65 9.08
CA VAL A 35 6.94 1.39 10.24
C VAL A 35 6.36 2.70 9.75
N GLN A 36 5.22 3.09 10.31
CA GLN A 36 4.51 4.30 9.96
C GLN A 36 4.13 5.06 11.21
N TYR A 37 4.23 6.37 11.12
CA TYR A 37 3.77 7.34 12.11
C TYR A 37 2.50 8.00 11.60
N ALA A 38 1.46 8.06 12.43
CA ALA A 38 0.15 8.67 12.15
C ALA A 38 -0.60 8.10 10.94
N GLY A 39 -1.42 8.86 10.24
CA GLY A 39 -2.16 8.45 9.03
C GLY A 39 -3.45 7.67 9.32
N ASN A 40 -4.14 7.93 10.43
CA ASN A 40 -5.40 7.29 10.86
C ASN A 40 -5.31 5.78 11.20
N ILE A 41 -4.11 5.19 11.16
CA ILE A 41 -3.92 3.76 11.47
C ILE A 41 -3.31 3.52 12.85
N GLY A 42 -3.02 4.58 13.60
CA GLY A 42 -2.43 4.58 14.93
C GLY A 42 -1.44 5.72 15.09
N PHE A 43 -0.93 5.94 16.30
CA PHE A 43 0.18 6.87 16.54
C PHE A 43 1.48 6.33 15.97
N VAL A 44 1.74 5.04 16.23
CA VAL A 44 2.82 4.27 15.59
C VAL A 44 2.24 2.95 15.12
N SER A 45 2.60 2.55 13.91
CA SER A 45 2.16 1.30 13.31
C SER A 45 3.33 0.55 12.71
N ALA A 46 3.36 -0.75 12.93
CA ALA A 46 4.32 -1.66 12.30
C ALA A 46 3.60 -2.60 11.36
N GLY A 47 4.21 -2.95 10.23
CA GLY A 47 3.55 -3.78 9.25
C GLY A 47 4.51 -4.54 8.35
N ILE A 48 3.91 -5.45 7.61
CA ILE A 48 4.55 -6.23 6.57
C ILE A 48 3.75 -6.11 5.27
N GLY A 49 4.41 -6.28 4.13
CA GLY A 49 3.70 -6.16 2.88
C GLY A 49 4.28 -6.99 1.75
N TYR A 50 3.42 -7.14 0.76
CA TYR A 50 3.71 -7.80 -0.49
C TYR A 50 3.65 -6.78 -1.62
N ALA A 51 4.55 -6.92 -2.58
CA ALA A 51 4.58 -6.08 -3.77
C ALA A 51 4.64 -6.95 -5.03
N THR A 52 4.04 -6.47 -6.11
CA THR A 52 4.20 -7.09 -7.42
C THR A 52 5.65 -7.00 -7.90
N LYS A 53 6.02 -7.80 -8.91
CA LYS A 53 7.38 -7.81 -9.49
C LYS A 53 7.85 -6.42 -9.94
N ASN A 54 6.93 -5.60 -10.42
CA ASN A 54 7.20 -4.23 -10.86
C ASN A 54 7.11 -3.21 -9.72
N GLU A 55 6.80 -3.66 -8.49
CA GLU A 55 6.59 -2.84 -7.29
C GLU A 55 5.51 -1.75 -7.44
N LYS A 56 4.70 -1.82 -8.50
CA LYS A 56 3.63 -0.86 -8.76
C LYS A 56 2.40 -1.07 -7.88
N LEU A 57 2.06 -2.33 -7.56
CA LEU A 57 0.96 -2.66 -6.66
C LEU A 57 1.53 -3.24 -5.38
N GLN A 58 1.04 -2.77 -4.26
CA GLN A 58 1.44 -3.19 -2.92
C GLN A 58 0.20 -3.50 -2.08
N ALA A 59 0.30 -4.56 -1.28
CA ALA A 59 -0.68 -4.94 -0.28
C ALA A 59 0.03 -5.06 1.06
N ASP A 60 -0.39 -4.27 2.03
CA ASP A 60 0.26 -4.08 3.31
C ASP A 60 -0.70 -4.42 4.45
N LEU A 61 -0.20 -5.06 5.48
CA LEU A 61 -0.91 -5.32 6.72
C LEU A 61 -0.16 -4.64 7.86
N TYR A 62 -0.86 -3.82 8.64
CA TYR A 62 -0.30 -3.09 9.78
C TYR A 62 -1.00 -3.48 11.08
N TYR A 63 -0.24 -3.40 12.14
CA TYR A 63 -0.72 -3.33 13.50
C TYR A 63 -0.42 -1.92 14.04
N GLY A 64 -1.47 -1.21 14.42
CA GLY A 64 -1.41 0.15 14.92
C GLY A 64 -1.61 0.22 16.43
N TYR A 65 -0.90 1.16 17.04
CA TYR A 65 -0.97 1.45 18.47
C TYR A 65 -1.14 2.95 18.71
N LEU A 66 -2.16 3.31 19.47
CA LEU A 66 -2.39 4.66 19.98
C LEU A 66 -2.34 4.63 21.49
N PRO A 67 -1.34 5.25 22.14
CA PRO A 67 -1.22 5.26 23.59
C PRO A 67 -2.26 6.16 24.24
N LYS A 68 -2.71 5.79 25.43
CA LYS A 68 -3.69 6.54 26.24
C LYS A 68 -3.34 8.01 26.44
N ARG A 69 -2.03 8.31 26.54
CA ARG A 69 -1.52 9.68 26.72
C ARG A 69 -1.88 10.64 25.58
N ILE A 70 -2.09 10.11 24.37
CA ILE A 70 -2.36 10.88 23.16
C ILE A 70 -3.85 10.80 22.81
N GLY A 71 -4.42 9.61 22.84
CA GLY A 71 -5.82 9.38 22.42
C GLY A 71 -6.83 9.34 23.56
N GLY A 72 -6.42 9.65 24.81
CA GLY A 72 -7.30 9.54 25.98
C GLY A 72 -7.54 8.10 26.44
N THR A 73 -7.52 7.15 25.54
CA THR A 73 -7.60 5.71 25.77
C THR A 73 -6.60 4.96 24.90
N THR A 74 -6.19 3.75 25.31
CA THR A 74 -5.32 2.92 24.51
C THR A 74 -6.14 2.26 23.42
N ILE A 75 -5.69 2.40 22.16
CA ILE A 75 -6.34 1.80 20.99
C ILE A 75 -5.33 0.94 20.25
N HIS A 76 -5.75 -0.27 19.95
CA HIS A 76 -5.05 -1.19 19.06
C HIS A 76 -5.85 -1.32 17.77
N SER A 77 -5.17 -1.38 16.63
CA SER A 77 -5.86 -1.53 15.34
C SER A 77 -5.11 -2.47 14.41
N ILE A 78 -5.86 -3.09 13.51
CA ILE A 78 -5.33 -3.79 12.35
C ILE A 78 -5.80 -3.07 11.10
N THR A 79 -4.86 -2.82 10.18
CA THR A 79 -5.14 -2.11 8.92
C THR A 79 -4.63 -2.91 7.74
N GLY A 80 -5.52 -3.22 6.82
CA GLY A 80 -5.17 -3.65 5.46
C GLY A 80 -5.08 -2.45 4.54
N LYS A 81 -3.99 -2.28 3.81
CA LYS A 81 -3.79 -1.16 2.88
C LYS A 81 -3.35 -1.68 1.51
N PHE A 82 -3.99 -1.16 0.45
CA PHE A 82 -3.64 -1.42 -0.93
C PHE A 82 -3.24 -0.13 -1.61
N THR A 83 -2.07 -0.12 -2.25
CA THR A 83 -1.55 1.07 -2.93
C THR A 83 -1.04 0.73 -4.32
N ALA A 84 -1.28 1.65 -5.25
CA ALA A 84 -0.78 1.61 -6.63
C ALA A 84 0.09 2.83 -6.90
N SER A 85 1.30 2.62 -7.41
CA SER A 85 2.18 3.69 -7.88
C SER A 85 1.83 4.02 -9.32
N LEU A 86 1.36 5.24 -9.56
CA LEU A 86 0.88 5.70 -10.87
C LEU A 86 1.96 6.45 -11.65
N ILE A 87 2.73 7.30 -10.96
CA ILE A 87 3.74 8.18 -11.59
C ILE A 87 5.08 7.90 -10.95
N ASP A 88 5.90 7.10 -11.62
CA ASP A 88 7.24 6.73 -11.16
C ASP A 88 8.30 7.36 -12.08
N ARG A 89 9.33 7.93 -11.49
CA ARG A 89 10.50 8.41 -12.20
C ARG A 89 11.78 7.87 -11.58
N ASN A 90 12.65 7.35 -12.44
CA ASN A 90 14.00 6.93 -12.04
C ASN A 90 14.93 8.14 -12.17
N TYR A 91 15.53 8.55 -11.05
CA TYR A 91 16.50 9.63 -11.04
C TYR A 91 17.82 9.14 -10.47
N ARG A 92 18.83 8.98 -11.37
CA ARG A 92 20.16 8.45 -11.02
C ARG A 92 20.09 7.09 -10.32
N LYS A 93 20.30 7.06 -8.99
CA LYS A 93 20.32 5.84 -8.16
C LYS A 93 19.08 5.72 -7.23
N ALA A 94 18.07 6.55 -7.45
CA ALA A 94 16.86 6.57 -6.64
C ALA A 94 15.62 6.47 -7.53
N ASP A 95 14.59 5.77 -7.06
CA ASP A 95 13.29 5.72 -7.70
C ASP A 95 12.33 6.62 -6.89
N ILE A 96 11.72 7.58 -7.56
CA ILE A 96 10.76 8.51 -6.94
C ILE A 96 9.39 8.19 -7.50
N SER A 97 8.43 7.92 -6.63
CA SER A 97 7.02 7.84 -6.98
C SER A 97 6.33 9.12 -6.50
N PHE A 98 5.90 9.92 -7.45
CA PHE A 98 5.24 11.20 -7.15
C PHE A 98 3.79 11.03 -6.75
N LEU A 99 3.14 10.00 -7.26
CA LEU A 99 1.73 9.75 -6.99
C LEU A 99 1.48 8.27 -6.74
N ASN A 100 1.15 7.96 -5.50
CA ASN A 100 0.62 6.69 -5.06
C ASN A 100 -0.84 6.89 -4.68
N LEU A 101 -1.73 6.09 -5.24
CA LEU A 101 -3.14 6.06 -4.86
C LEU A 101 -3.46 4.71 -4.23
N GLY A 102 -4.37 4.73 -3.28
CA GLY A 102 -4.79 3.50 -2.63
C GLY A 102 -6.01 3.65 -1.76
N PHE A 103 -6.33 2.57 -1.10
CA PHE A 103 -7.35 2.54 -0.07
C PHE A 103 -6.86 1.69 1.11
N LEU A 104 -7.41 1.96 2.26
CA LEU A 104 -7.19 1.18 3.47
C LEU A 104 -8.51 0.81 4.13
N VAL A 105 -8.48 -0.31 4.85
CA VAL A 105 -9.55 -0.74 5.76
C VAL A 105 -8.90 -0.90 7.12
N ASN A 106 -9.41 -0.18 8.09
CA ASN A 106 -8.94 -0.21 9.47
C ASN A 106 -9.99 -0.82 10.37
N TYR A 107 -9.55 -1.62 11.34
CA TYR A 107 -10.36 -2.14 12.41
C TYR A 107 -9.69 -1.86 13.75
N ALA A 108 -10.39 -1.12 14.63
CA ALA A 108 -9.93 -0.79 15.97
C ALA A 108 -10.53 -1.77 16.99
N PHE A 109 -9.68 -2.25 17.89
CA PHE A 109 -10.08 -3.14 18.99
C PHE A 109 -10.34 -2.33 20.26
N GLY A 110 -11.35 -2.72 21.00
CA GLY A 110 -11.69 -2.15 22.31
C GLY A 110 -13.19 -2.24 22.57
N ASP A 111 -13.57 -2.37 23.82
CA ASP A 111 -14.98 -2.49 24.23
C ASP A 111 -15.82 -1.26 23.92
N GLN A 112 -15.17 -0.13 23.66
CA GLN A 112 -15.77 1.13 23.25
C GLN A 112 -16.08 1.22 21.75
N TYR A 113 -15.63 0.25 20.96
CA TYR A 113 -15.82 0.21 19.50
C TYR A 113 -16.77 -0.90 19.10
N PHE A 114 -17.73 -0.59 18.25
CA PHE A 114 -18.71 -1.54 17.77
C PHE A 114 -18.86 -1.47 16.24
N LEU A 115 -19.16 -2.61 15.64
CA LEU A 115 -19.51 -2.73 14.22
C LEU A 115 -21.00 -2.52 13.99
N PHE A 116 -21.83 -2.94 14.94
CA PHE A 116 -23.27 -2.77 14.91
C PHE A 116 -23.69 -1.97 16.12
N SER A 117 -24.68 -1.08 15.95
CA SER A 117 -25.19 -0.27 17.07
C SER A 117 -25.65 -1.18 18.21
N PRO A 118 -25.16 -0.99 19.45
CA PRO A 118 -25.66 -1.75 20.60
C PRO A 118 -27.14 -1.51 20.81
N ASP A 119 -27.86 -2.51 21.35
CA ASP A 119 -29.30 -2.47 21.58
C ASP A 119 -29.76 -1.35 22.57
N ASN A 120 -28.80 -0.82 23.34
CA ASN A 120 -29.05 0.26 24.31
C ASN A 120 -29.23 1.65 23.68
N TYR A 121 -29.00 1.79 22.37
CA TYR A 121 -29.15 3.05 21.67
C TYR A 121 -30.35 3.02 20.74
N PRO A 122 -31.04 4.19 20.55
CA PRO A 122 -32.14 4.30 19.62
C PRO A 122 -31.70 3.91 18.21
N TYR A 123 -32.60 3.30 17.44
CA TYR A 123 -32.37 2.92 16.06
C TYR A 123 -31.88 4.13 15.26
N ASN A 124 -30.74 3.99 14.54
CA ASN A 124 -30.07 5.06 13.78
C ASN A 124 -29.32 6.14 14.59
N TYR A 125 -29.07 5.95 15.89
CA TYR A 125 -28.29 6.90 16.67
C TYR A 125 -26.84 7.01 16.16
N TYR A 126 -26.20 5.88 15.86
CA TYR A 126 -24.90 5.85 15.21
C TYR A 126 -25.06 5.51 13.73
N ARG A 127 -24.69 6.46 12.88
CA ARG A 127 -24.79 6.30 11.43
C ARG A 127 -23.68 5.42 10.83
N PHE A 128 -22.54 5.32 11.53
CA PHE A 128 -21.37 4.59 11.09
C PHE A 128 -20.82 3.68 12.20
N PRO A 129 -20.23 2.52 11.83
CA PRO A 129 -19.45 1.72 12.76
C PRO A 129 -18.33 2.54 13.38
N THR A 130 -18.13 2.41 14.69
CA THR A 130 -17.00 3.08 15.36
C THR A 130 -15.73 2.24 15.31
N ALA A 131 -15.87 0.91 15.16
CA ALA A 131 -14.75 -0.03 15.13
C ALA A 131 -14.03 -0.08 13.78
N ALA A 132 -14.73 0.18 12.67
CA ALA A 132 -14.16 0.02 11.34
C ALA A 132 -14.38 1.27 10.48
N PHE A 133 -13.42 1.58 9.62
CA PHE A 133 -13.57 2.59 8.58
C PHE A 133 -12.76 2.22 7.33
N VAL A 134 -13.16 2.81 6.21
CA VAL A 134 -12.45 2.75 4.94
C VAL A 134 -11.85 4.11 4.66
N GLY A 135 -10.60 4.16 4.20
CA GLY A 135 -9.93 5.41 3.87
C GLY A 135 -9.35 5.41 2.47
N LEU A 136 -9.41 6.55 1.81
CA LEU A 136 -8.66 6.82 0.58
C LEU A 136 -7.25 7.30 0.94
N VAL A 137 -6.25 6.80 0.23
CA VAL A 137 -4.84 7.09 0.47
C VAL A 137 -4.26 7.74 -0.77
N VAL A 138 -3.62 8.89 -0.58
CA VAL A 138 -2.85 9.59 -1.63
C VAL A 138 -1.49 9.94 -1.05
N GLY A 139 -0.41 9.65 -1.78
CA GLY A 139 0.92 9.93 -1.24
C GLY A 139 2.01 9.87 -2.29
N GLY A 140 3.24 9.91 -1.81
CA GLY A 140 4.43 9.74 -2.62
C GLY A 140 5.50 8.96 -1.87
N SER A 141 6.52 8.52 -2.62
CA SER A 141 7.62 7.76 -2.01
C SER A 141 8.96 8.01 -2.69
N TYR A 142 10.01 7.92 -1.89
CA TYR A 142 11.41 8.04 -2.30
C TYR A 142 12.16 6.76 -1.92
N LYS A 143 12.60 6.03 -2.92
CA LYS A 143 13.24 4.73 -2.76
C LYS A 143 14.73 4.83 -3.05
N LYS A 144 15.58 4.49 -2.09
CA LYS A 144 17.03 4.45 -2.23
C LYS A 144 17.59 3.16 -1.61
N GLY A 145 18.11 2.29 -2.45
CA GLY A 145 18.61 0.99 -2.01
C GLY A 145 17.51 0.11 -1.40
N PRO A 146 17.70 -0.43 -0.17
CA PRO A 146 16.71 -1.27 0.49
C PRO A 146 15.60 -0.46 1.17
N TYR A 147 15.78 0.86 1.33
CA TYR A 147 14.85 1.72 2.05
C TYR A 147 13.94 2.48 1.10
N ASN A 148 12.67 2.62 1.49
CA ASN A 148 11.66 3.41 0.83
C ASN A 148 10.98 4.31 1.86
N PHE A 149 11.26 5.60 1.81
CA PHE A 149 10.59 6.62 2.61
C PHE A 149 9.32 7.03 1.89
N TYR A 150 8.21 7.12 2.60
CA TYR A 150 6.94 7.52 2.01
C TYR A 150 6.18 8.46 2.95
N TYR A 151 5.36 9.28 2.34
CA TYR A 151 4.35 10.07 3.01
C TYR A 151 3.01 9.82 2.37
N GLU A 152 1.96 9.97 3.14
CA GLU A 152 0.61 9.78 2.67
C GLU A 152 -0.37 10.71 3.38
N VAL A 153 -1.45 10.99 2.68
CA VAL A 153 -2.62 11.69 3.19
C VAL A 153 -3.77 10.73 3.09
N VAL A 154 -4.51 10.58 4.17
CA VAL A 154 -5.63 9.65 4.29
C VAL A 154 -6.90 10.44 4.55
N ALA A 155 -7.95 10.17 3.78
CA ALA A 155 -9.29 10.65 4.04
C ALA A 155 -10.19 9.48 4.43
N ALA A 156 -10.74 9.50 5.64
CA ALA A 156 -11.66 8.47 6.11
C ALA A 156 -13.07 8.70 5.55
N ASP A 157 -13.78 7.62 5.24
CA ASP A 157 -15.14 7.64 4.70
C ASP A 157 -16.11 8.42 5.57
N ARG A 158 -16.07 8.22 6.90
CA ARG A 158 -16.93 8.94 7.87
C ARG A 158 -16.69 10.45 7.85
N ASP A 159 -15.43 10.87 7.71
CA ASP A 159 -15.07 12.30 7.70
C ASP A 159 -15.50 12.93 6.38
N MET A 160 -15.32 12.23 5.27
CA MET A 160 -15.77 12.64 3.94
C MET A 160 -17.30 12.78 3.86
N ILE A 161 -18.04 11.80 4.40
CA ILE A 161 -19.50 11.81 4.38
C ILE A 161 -20.04 12.88 5.33
N SER A 162 -19.41 13.05 6.50
CA SER A 162 -19.78 14.11 7.46
C SER A 162 -19.59 15.49 6.85
N PHE A 163 -18.49 15.72 6.13
CA PHE A 163 -18.25 16.94 5.39
C PHE A 163 -19.27 17.17 4.28
N ALA A 164 -19.57 16.13 3.47
CA ALA A 164 -20.56 16.24 2.39
C ALA A 164 -21.97 16.60 2.90
N ASN A 165 -22.32 16.11 4.09
CA ASN A 165 -23.63 16.39 4.70
C ASN A 165 -23.68 17.76 5.39
N ASN A 166 -22.56 18.29 5.88
CA ASN A 166 -22.51 19.55 6.62
C ASN A 166 -21.20 20.32 6.38
N PRO A 167 -20.99 20.86 5.17
CA PRO A 167 -19.74 21.53 4.78
C PRO A 167 -19.49 22.86 5.52
N SER A 168 -20.51 23.43 6.17
CA SER A 168 -20.37 24.66 6.96
C SER A 168 -19.82 24.42 8.36
N SER A 169 -19.93 23.20 8.90
CA SER A 169 -19.50 22.86 10.27
C SER A 169 -18.14 22.18 10.34
N ILE A 170 -17.71 21.54 9.27
CA ILE A 170 -16.43 20.81 9.19
C ILE A 170 -15.53 21.50 8.17
N LYS A 171 -14.31 21.85 8.59
CA LYS A 171 -13.34 22.41 7.67
C LYS A 171 -12.77 21.34 6.75
N PHE A 172 -12.60 21.64 5.49
CA PHE A 172 -11.99 20.74 4.51
C PHE A 172 -10.62 20.18 4.96
N THR A 173 -9.87 20.96 5.74
CA THR A 173 -8.56 20.55 6.30
C THR A 173 -8.67 19.47 7.37
N GLU A 174 -9.82 19.31 8.02
CA GLU A 174 -10.04 18.34 9.10
C GLU A 174 -10.34 16.93 8.60
N ILE A 175 -10.66 16.79 7.30
CA ILE A 175 -10.94 15.48 6.67
C ILE A 175 -9.65 14.67 6.46
N TRP A 176 -8.50 15.36 6.39
CA TRP A 176 -7.24 14.78 6.00
C TRP A 176 -6.37 14.43 7.20
N SER A 177 -5.84 13.22 7.20
CA SER A 177 -4.84 12.78 8.16
C SER A 177 -3.51 12.53 7.47
N PHE A 178 -2.44 13.04 8.05
CA PHE A 178 -1.08 12.87 7.53
C PHE A 178 -0.40 11.67 8.16
N GLY A 179 0.28 10.85 7.32
CA GLY A 179 1.14 9.77 7.74
C GLY A 179 2.49 9.81 7.04
N ALA A 180 3.52 9.37 7.74
CA ALA A 180 4.86 9.19 7.18
C ALA A 180 5.47 7.90 7.66
N GLY A 181 6.24 7.21 6.80
CA GLY A 181 6.80 5.93 7.16
C GLY A 181 8.02 5.53 6.35
N VAL A 182 8.59 4.42 6.77
CA VAL A 182 9.75 3.80 6.13
C VAL A 182 9.44 2.33 5.88
N LYS A 183 9.64 1.89 4.65
CA LYS A 183 9.60 0.48 4.25
C LYS A 183 11.03 -0.01 4.05
N MET A 184 11.33 -1.19 4.59
CA MET A 184 12.60 -1.87 4.39
C MET A 184 12.38 -3.14 3.58
N LYS A 185 13.06 -3.25 2.45
CA LYS A 185 12.98 -4.40 1.57
C LYS A 185 13.67 -5.60 2.21
N LEU A 186 12.92 -6.68 2.47
CA LEU A 186 13.44 -7.91 3.08
C LEU A 186 14.03 -8.86 2.02
N ARG A 187 13.55 -8.77 0.78
CA ARG A 187 13.94 -9.68 -0.30
C ARG A 187 14.64 -8.92 -1.42
N LYS A 188 15.87 -9.31 -1.75
CA LYS A 188 16.52 -8.89 -3.00
C LYS A 188 15.75 -9.48 -4.18
N ASN A 189 15.16 -8.65 -5.03
CA ASN A 189 14.62 -9.09 -6.30
C ASN A 189 15.77 -9.60 -7.17
N LYS A 190 15.86 -10.91 -7.40
CA LYS A 190 16.80 -11.53 -8.34
C LYS A 190 16.50 -11.18 -9.81
N GLY A 191 15.61 -10.25 -10.12
CA GLY A 191 15.03 -10.00 -11.42
C GLY A 191 15.49 -8.75 -12.19
N LYS A 192 16.50 -8.00 -11.72
CA LYS A 192 17.12 -6.92 -12.53
C LYS A 192 18.62 -7.14 -12.68
N GLN A 193 19.03 -8.32 -13.14
CA GLN A 193 20.19 -8.34 -14.02
C GLN A 193 19.70 -7.72 -15.34
N ARG A 194 19.95 -6.44 -15.56
CA ARG A 194 20.05 -5.90 -16.91
C ARG A 194 21.08 -6.77 -17.58
N VAL A 195 20.64 -7.66 -18.47
CA VAL A 195 21.48 -8.17 -19.51
C VAL A 195 21.86 -6.91 -20.29
N LEU A 196 23.02 -6.37 -19.99
CA LEU A 196 23.74 -5.54 -20.92
C LEU A 196 24.11 -6.50 -22.04
N ILE A 197 23.20 -6.68 -22.97
CA ILE A 197 23.55 -7.14 -24.31
C ILE A 197 24.41 -5.98 -24.83
N GLY A 198 25.71 -6.11 -24.57
CA GLY A 198 26.68 -5.33 -25.30
C GLY A 198 26.41 -5.63 -26.76
N ASN A 199 26.04 -4.62 -27.52
CA ASN A 199 26.09 -4.65 -28.97
C ASN A 199 27.58 -4.74 -29.40
N ASN A 200 28.20 -5.88 -29.11
CA ASN A 200 29.37 -6.31 -29.83
C ASN A 200 28.86 -7.01 -31.09
N ILE A 201 28.35 -6.22 -32.02
CA ILE A 201 28.27 -6.62 -33.42
C ILE A 201 29.73 -6.57 -33.89
N PRO A 202 30.38 -7.72 -34.22
CA PRO A 202 31.69 -7.68 -34.79
C PRO A 202 31.60 -6.93 -36.14
N PRO A 203 32.59 -6.10 -36.48
CA PRO A 203 32.60 -5.41 -37.76
C PRO A 203 32.57 -6.45 -38.90
N ALA A 204 31.73 -6.21 -39.90
CA ALA A 204 31.44 -7.09 -41.01
C ALA A 204 32.64 -7.26 -42.01
N SER A 205 33.89 -7.09 -41.55
CA SER A 205 35.10 -7.20 -42.36
C SER A 205 36.24 -7.88 -41.60
N GLY A 206 36.01 -9.10 -41.12
CA GLY A 206 37.09 -9.95 -40.60
C GLY A 206 37.34 -11.15 -41.54
N SER A 207 38.61 -11.51 -41.75
CA SER A 207 38.98 -12.68 -42.55
C SER A 207 38.45 -13.98 -41.89
N PRO A 208 38.23 -15.08 -42.65
CA PRO A 208 37.70 -16.35 -42.12
C PRO A 208 38.49 -16.97 -40.97
N GLU A 209 39.76 -16.59 -40.80
CA GLU A 209 40.64 -17.09 -39.73
C GLU A 209 40.36 -16.42 -38.36
N GLU A 210 39.86 -15.18 -38.30
CA GLU A 210 39.51 -14.51 -37.04
C GLU A 210 38.21 -15.03 -36.42
N ILE A 211 37.29 -15.55 -37.23
CA ILE A 211 36.01 -16.08 -36.75
C ILE A 211 36.20 -17.41 -36.00
N ALA A 212 37.24 -18.19 -36.34
CA ALA A 212 37.52 -19.47 -35.69
C ALA A 212 38.06 -19.31 -34.24
N ALA A 213 38.68 -18.17 -33.92
CA ALA A 213 39.28 -17.92 -32.61
C ALA A 213 38.21 -17.63 -31.50
N TYR A 214 36.99 -17.24 -31.88
CA TYR A 214 35.92 -16.92 -30.92
C TYR A 214 35.01 -18.11 -30.56
N SER A 215 35.17 -19.26 -31.25
CA SER A 215 34.31 -20.43 -31.00
C SER A 215 34.90 -21.45 -30.01
N CYS A 216 36.09 -21.21 -29.44
CA CYS A 216 36.78 -22.18 -28.57
C CYS A 216 36.85 -21.78 -27.07
N ASN A 217 36.04 -20.87 -26.59
CA ASN A 217 35.96 -20.54 -25.16
C ASN A 217 34.51 -20.68 -24.64
N TRP A 218 34.13 -21.92 -24.41
CA TRP A 218 33.01 -22.32 -23.54
C TRP A 218 33.52 -23.20 -22.42
#